data_eb6b8294f4f2957e1429dd1ac4089619
#
_entry.id   eb6b8294f4f2957e1429dd1ac4089619
#
_cell.length_a   1.000
_cell.length_b   1.000
_cell.length_c   1.000
_cell.angle_alpha   90.00
_cell.angle_beta   90.00
_cell.angle_gamma   90.00
#
_symmetry.space_group_name_H-M   'P 1'
#
loop_
_entity.id
_entity.type
_entity.pdbx_description
1 polymer ?
#
loop_
_entity_poly.entity_id
_entity_poly.type
_entity_poly.pdbx_seq_one_letter_code
_entity_poly.pdbx_strand_id
1 'polypeptide(L)'
;RIEIKKYPKLTEIGSIRKQTLVGHLSKSTESDGTPSGEGMRYTQDQIREVVAYAAAKGITIVPEIDLPGHMQAALTAYPELGCTGGPYEVWQKWGVSEDVLCVGKAATMQFIKDVLSEVCDLFPSEYIHIGGDECPKVKWAKCPHCQNKIKELGIVGDEKHSPEHYLQSYVTSEAEKFLAERGRRLIGWDEILEGKIAPNATVMSWRGTKGGEAAVKLGHDVIMTPNQYLYIDYYQSKDQANEPLAIGGYVPVEKCYSFEPFTENMTDEEKAHIIGVQANLWTEYI
;
A
#
# COMPACT_ATOMS: atom_id res chain seq x y z
N ARG A 1 -2.48 5.80 11.90
CA ARG A 1 -1.78 4.62 12.46
C ARG A 1 -2.77 3.72 13.20
N ILE A 2 -2.59 2.40 13.08
CA ILE A 2 -3.38 1.37 13.77
C ILE A 2 -2.55 0.83 14.93
N GLU A 3 -3.14 0.73 16.13
CA GLU A 3 -2.52 0.07 17.26
C GLU A 3 -2.41 -1.43 17.00
N ILE A 4 -1.19 -1.96 17.10
CA ILE A 4 -0.88 -3.39 17.09
C ILE A 4 -0.31 -3.74 18.46
N LYS A 5 -1.05 -4.46 19.26
CA LYS A 5 -0.69 -4.71 20.69
C LYS A 5 0.61 -5.49 20.83
N LYS A 6 0.87 -6.42 19.91
CA LYS A 6 2.13 -7.18 19.89
C LYS A 6 3.35 -6.32 19.56
N TYR A 7 3.13 -5.19 18.87
CA TYR A 7 4.19 -4.27 18.44
C TYR A 7 3.90 -2.82 18.83
N PRO A 8 3.90 -2.49 20.15
CA PRO A 8 3.46 -1.19 20.67
C PRO A 8 4.27 -0.01 20.14
N LYS A 9 5.56 -0.20 19.88
CA LYS A 9 6.41 0.85 19.30
C LYS A 9 5.95 1.37 17.93
N LEU A 10 5.12 0.61 17.19
CA LEU A 10 4.54 1.09 15.94
C LEU A 10 3.70 2.36 16.15
N THR A 11 3.08 2.51 17.31
CA THR A 11 2.32 3.72 17.68
C THR A 11 3.08 4.63 18.63
N GLU A 12 3.91 4.11 19.51
CA GLU A 12 4.69 4.91 20.46
C GLU A 12 5.82 5.70 19.78
N ILE A 13 6.48 5.08 18.78
CA ILE A 13 7.61 5.66 18.05
C ILE A 13 7.22 5.96 16.60
N GLY A 14 6.68 4.97 15.90
CA GLY A 14 6.42 5.04 14.46
C GLY A 14 5.32 6.02 14.08
N SER A 15 4.48 6.47 15.01
CA SER A 15 3.44 7.46 14.73
C SER A 15 3.94 8.91 14.77
N ILE A 16 5.12 9.16 15.32
CA ILE A 16 5.62 10.51 15.60
C ILE A 16 6.72 10.87 14.59
N ARG A 17 6.56 11.99 13.92
CA ARG A 17 7.62 12.62 13.12
C ARG A 17 8.08 13.92 13.77
N LYS A 18 9.37 14.23 13.61
CA LYS A 18 10.01 15.37 14.32
C LYS A 18 9.60 16.72 13.76
N GLN A 19 9.20 16.78 12.50
CA GLN A 19 8.85 18.01 11.81
C GLN A 19 7.86 17.74 10.68
N THR A 20 7.13 18.76 10.28
CA THR A 20 6.19 18.72 9.17
C THR A 20 6.72 19.55 8.01
N LEU A 21 6.73 19.00 6.81
CA LEU A 21 7.12 19.72 5.61
C LEU A 21 6.02 20.69 5.21
N VAL A 22 6.41 21.92 4.81
CA VAL A 22 5.48 22.98 4.41
C VAL A 22 5.60 23.24 2.91
N GLY A 23 4.47 23.43 2.25
CA GLY A 23 4.40 23.78 0.84
C GLY A 23 4.48 22.58 -0.11
N HIS A 24 4.58 22.87 -1.40
CA HIS A 24 4.52 21.85 -2.45
C HIS A 24 5.84 21.06 -2.55
N LEU A 25 5.73 19.77 -2.72
CA LEU A 25 6.79 18.78 -2.92
C LEU A 25 7.96 19.27 -3.79
N SER A 26 7.67 19.89 -4.93
CA SER A 26 8.72 20.30 -5.90
C SER A 26 9.38 21.64 -5.57
N LYS A 27 8.89 22.37 -4.58
CA LYS A 27 9.29 23.76 -4.33
C LYS A 27 9.76 24.03 -2.91
N SER A 28 9.47 23.15 -1.95
CA SER A 28 9.79 23.39 -0.56
C SER A 28 10.60 22.25 0.05
N THR A 29 11.70 22.64 0.70
CA THR A 29 12.44 21.82 1.67
C THR A 29 12.26 22.36 3.08
N GLU A 30 11.37 23.34 3.25
CA GLU A 30 11.12 24.01 4.53
C GLU A 30 10.26 23.13 5.42
N SER A 31 10.50 23.25 6.69
CA SER A 31 9.72 22.63 7.75
C SER A 31 9.24 23.71 8.68
N ASP A 32 8.03 23.58 9.21
CA ASP A 32 7.52 24.45 10.26
C ASP A 32 8.12 24.14 11.64
N GLY A 33 9.00 23.12 11.73
CA GLY A 33 9.61 22.68 12.98
C GLY A 33 8.62 22.00 13.94
N THR A 34 7.37 21.80 13.52
CA THR A 34 6.32 21.24 14.37
C THR A 34 6.35 19.72 14.32
N PRO A 35 6.58 19.03 15.45
CA PRO A 35 6.39 17.60 15.54
C PRO A 35 4.92 17.25 15.31
N SER A 36 4.67 16.13 14.64
CA SER A 36 3.31 15.66 14.45
C SER A 36 3.19 14.17 14.72
N GLY A 37 1.98 13.73 14.99
CA GLY A 37 1.65 12.32 15.19
C GLY A 37 1.40 11.93 16.63
N GLU A 38 1.69 12.78 17.62
CA GLU A 38 1.31 12.49 18.99
C GLU A 38 -0.23 12.43 19.09
N GLY A 39 -0.74 11.29 19.58
CA GLY A 39 -2.17 11.03 19.61
C GLY A 39 -2.83 10.75 18.25
N MET A 40 -2.14 10.90 17.13
CA MET A 40 -2.68 10.65 15.77
C MET A 40 -2.63 9.17 15.42
N ARG A 41 -3.26 8.36 16.22
CA ARG A 41 -3.39 6.92 16.03
C ARG A 41 -4.75 6.46 16.51
N TYR A 42 -5.21 5.34 15.97
CA TYR A 42 -6.40 4.68 16.47
C TYR A 42 -6.01 3.57 17.42
N THR A 43 -6.62 3.56 18.61
CA THR A 43 -6.63 2.39 19.48
C THR A 43 -7.51 1.30 18.86
N GLN A 44 -7.30 0.05 19.27
CA GLN A 44 -8.15 -1.04 18.79
C GLN A 44 -9.63 -0.84 19.14
N ASP A 45 -9.93 -0.22 20.27
CA ASP A 45 -11.32 0.06 20.67
C ASP A 45 -11.95 1.13 19.78
N GLN A 46 -11.21 2.19 19.44
CA GLN A 46 -11.66 3.20 18.48
C GLN A 46 -11.89 2.57 17.09
N ILE A 47 -11.03 1.64 16.66
CA ILE A 47 -11.23 0.93 15.38
C ILE A 47 -12.52 0.11 15.43
N ARG A 48 -12.77 -0.64 16.51
CA ARG A 48 -14.03 -1.41 16.66
C ARG A 48 -15.25 -0.50 16.63
N GLU A 49 -15.19 0.67 17.27
CA GLU A 49 -16.27 1.67 17.22
C GLU A 49 -16.52 2.16 15.78
N VAL A 50 -15.45 2.53 15.06
CA VAL A 50 -15.54 2.99 13.66
C VAL A 50 -16.08 1.89 12.74
N VAL A 51 -15.61 0.65 12.90
CA VAL A 51 -16.08 -0.51 12.14
C VAL A 51 -17.58 -0.76 12.39
N ALA A 52 -18.01 -0.72 13.67
CA ALA A 52 -19.42 -0.90 14.02
C ALA A 52 -20.30 0.24 13.49
N TYR A 53 -19.82 1.48 13.56
CA TYR A 53 -20.53 2.64 13.01
C TYR A 53 -20.69 2.54 11.48
N ALA A 54 -19.63 2.16 10.77
CA ALA A 54 -19.66 1.96 9.32
C ALA A 54 -20.64 0.83 8.93
N ALA A 55 -20.57 -0.29 9.64
CA ALA A 55 -21.48 -1.42 9.40
C ALA A 55 -22.95 -1.05 9.57
N ALA A 56 -23.28 -0.23 10.58
CA ALA A 56 -24.64 0.30 10.77
C ALA A 56 -25.12 1.21 9.61
N LYS A 57 -24.19 1.69 8.77
CA LYS A 57 -24.47 2.46 7.55
C LYS A 57 -24.41 1.62 6.27
N GLY A 58 -24.22 0.30 6.38
CA GLY A 58 -24.02 -0.59 5.23
C GLY A 58 -22.66 -0.42 4.55
N ILE A 59 -21.65 0.11 5.27
CA ILE A 59 -20.30 0.34 4.76
C ILE A 59 -19.36 -0.69 5.37
N THR A 60 -18.58 -1.36 4.52
CA THR A 60 -17.48 -2.21 4.95
C THR A 60 -16.17 -1.45 4.93
N ILE A 61 -15.44 -1.47 6.03
CA ILE A 61 -14.09 -0.90 6.09
C ILE A 61 -13.09 -1.99 5.70
N VAL A 62 -12.37 -1.77 4.60
CA VAL A 62 -11.25 -2.60 4.18
C VAL A 62 -9.96 -1.95 4.70
N PRO A 63 -9.22 -2.61 5.60
CA PRO A 63 -7.96 -2.07 6.08
C PRO A 63 -6.84 -2.25 5.06
N GLU A 64 -5.90 -1.30 5.03
CA GLU A 64 -4.66 -1.42 4.27
C GLU A 64 -3.46 -1.41 5.21
N ILE A 65 -2.60 -2.42 5.06
CA ILE A 65 -1.27 -2.51 5.67
C ILE A 65 -0.28 -2.62 4.53
N ASP A 66 0.31 -1.52 4.16
CA ASP A 66 1.21 -1.46 3.02
C ASP A 66 2.50 -2.24 3.26
N LEU A 67 2.81 -3.17 2.37
CA LEU A 67 3.91 -4.15 2.43
C LEU A 67 4.52 -4.36 1.04
N PRO A 68 5.83 -4.55 0.91
CA PRO A 68 6.89 -4.37 1.92
C PRO A 68 7.53 -2.98 1.85
N GLY A 69 7.06 -2.11 0.94
CA GLY A 69 7.40 -0.69 0.84
C GLY A 69 6.67 0.15 1.89
N HIS A 70 6.87 1.47 1.87
CA HIS A 70 6.21 2.45 2.75
C HIS A 70 6.27 2.13 4.26
N MET A 71 7.29 1.34 4.67
CA MET A 71 7.45 0.82 6.03
C MET A 71 8.46 1.59 6.89
N GLN A 72 8.90 2.79 6.45
CA GLN A 72 9.91 3.58 7.14
C GLN A 72 9.54 3.84 8.63
N ALA A 73 8.27 4.11 8.92
CA ALA A 73 7.81 4.32 10.29
C ALA A 73 7.92 3.04 11.15
N ALA A 74 7.61 1.88 10.57
CA ALA A 74 7.79 0.60 11.25
C ALA A 74 9.27 0.28 11.46
N LEU A 75 10.13 0.56 10.48
CA LEU A 75 11.57 0.40 10.59
C LEU A 75 12.20 1.31 11.65
N THR A 76 11.65 2.52 11.84
CA THR A 76 12.08 3.40 12.93
C THR A 76 11.77 2.80 14.31
N ALA A 77 10.63 2.13 14.42
CA ALA A 77 10.20 1.47 15.65
C ALA A 77 10.92 0.14 15.91
N TYR A 78 11.21 -0.62 14.85
CA TYR A 78 11.80 -1.95 14.87
C TYR A 78 12.90 -2.06 13.78
N PRO A 79 14.07 -1.44 14.00
CA PRO A 79 15.10 -1.33 12.97
C PRO A 79 15.67 -2.67 12.52
N GLU A 80 15.57 -3.70 13.33
CA GLU A 80 15.96 -5.07 13.00
C GLU A 80 15.19 -5.67 11.83
N LEU A 81 13.99 -5.13 11.51
CA LEU A 81 13.18 -5.57 10.37
C LEU A 81 13.70 -5.04 9.02
N GLY A 82 14.60 -4.07 9.02
CA GLY A 82 15.18 -3.50 7.81
C GLY A 82 16.47 -4.20 7.37
N CYS A 83 16.89 -3.92 6.14
CA CYS A 83 18.08 -4.54 5.55
C CYS A 83 19.39 -4.13 6.24
N THR A 84 19.49 -2.87 6.70
CA THR A 84 20.69 -2.33 7.32
C THR A 84 20.68 -2.45 8.85
N GLY A 85 19.53 -2.73 9.47
CA GLY A 85 19.37 -2.72 10.92
C GLY A 85 19.32 -1.33 11.56
N GLY A 86 19.19 -0.28 10.74
CA GLY A 86 19.09 1.11 11.18
C GLY A 86 20.45 1.80 11.42
N PRO A 87 20.42 2.98 12.07
CA PRO A 87 19.21 3.64 12.57
C PRO A 87 18.31 4.18 11.46
N TYR A 88 17.02 4.22 11.71
CA TYR A 88 16.02 4.81 10.81
C TYR A 88 15.28 5.94 11.53
N GLU A 89 14.76 6.89 10.75
CA GLU A 89 13.87 7.95 11.23
C GLU A 89 12.54 7.89 10.48
N VAL A 90 11.45 8.28 11.15
CA VAL A 90 10.15 8.42 10.51
C VAL A 90 10.28 9.39 9.34
N TRP A 91 9.77 9.01 8.17
CA TRP A 91 9.93 9.76 6.93
C TRP A 91 9.35 11.16 7.05
N GLN A 92 10.13 12.17 6.70
CA GLN A 92 9.81 13.59 6.86
C GLN A 92 10.00 14.36 5.55
N LYS A 93 10.24 13.65 4.47
CA LYS A 93 10.49 14.20 3.15
C LYS A 93 9.41 13.76 2.18
N TRP A 94 9.33 14.45 1.07
CA TRP A 94 8.55 13.99 -0.06
C TRP A 94 9.21 12.79 -0.76
N GLY A 95 8.38 12.01 -1.42
CA GLY A 95 8.83 10.87 -2.22
C GLY A 95 8.90 9.57 -1.44
N VAL A 96 9.39 8.53 -2.11
CA VAL A 96 9.43 7.16 -1.64
C VAL A 96 10.75 6.88 -0.94
N SER A 97 10.69 6.28 0.25
CA SER A 97 11.89 5.82 0.95
C SER A 97 12.45 4.56 0.29
N GLU A 98 13.78 4.50 0.14
CA GLU A 98 14.46 3.29 -0.31
C GLU A 98 14.51 2.18 0.76
N ASP A 99 14.26 2.53 2.03
CA ASP A 99 14.29 1.57 3.11
C ASP A 99 12.94 0.85 3.23
N VAL A 100 12.98 -0.44 2.97
CA VAL A 100 11.84 -1.35 2.95
C VAL A 100 12.07 -2.52 3.91
N LEU A 101 11.04 -3.30 4.20
CA LEU A 101 11.18 -4.51 5.03
C LEU A 101 12.21 -5.47 4.43
N CYS A 102 13.08 -6.02 5.28
CA CYS A 102 14.04 -7.04 4.89
C CYS A 102 13.39 -8.44 4.86
N VAL A 103 12.79 -8.79 3.74
CA VAL A 103 12.01 -10.01 3.58
C VAL A 103 12.84 -11.30 3.56
N GLY A 104 14.15 -11.18 3.51
CA GLY A 104 15.07 -12.30 3.70
C GLY A 104 15.18 -12.79 5.15
N LYS A 105 14.63 -12.04 6.11
CA LYS A 105 14.68 -12.40 7.54
C LYS A 105 13.39 -13.10 7.97
N ALA A 106 13.49 -14.23 8.64
CA ALA A 106 12.32 -14.94 9.19
C ALA A 106 11.52 -14.07 10.18
N ALA A 107 12.20 -13.26 10.98
CA ALA A 107 11.56 -12.33 11.92
C ALA A 107 10.66 -11.31 11.22
N THR A 108 11.03 -10.83 10.03
CA THR A 108 10.21 -9.92 9.23
C THR A 108 8.95 -10.59 8.72
N MET A 109 9.06 -11.83 8.24
CA MET A 109 7.90 -12.59 7.80
C MET A 109 6.95 -12.91 8.96
N GLN A 110 7.50 -13.17 10.15
CA GLN A 110 6.69 -13.35 11.36
C GLN A 110 6.00 -12.05 11.78
N PHE A 111 6.70 -10.92 11.72
CA PHE A 111 6.12 -9.59 11.96
C PHE A 111 4.92 -9.32 11.06
N ILE A 112 5.05 -9.57 9.75
CA ILE A 112 3.96 -9.41 8.78
C ILE A 112 2.74 -10.26 9.21
N LYS A 113 2.95 -11.54 9.51
CA LYS A 113 1.87 -12.45 9.93
C LYS A 113 1.20 -12.01 11.23
N ASP A 114 1.98 -11.54 12.18
CA ASP A 114 1.46 -11.06 13.48
C ASP A 114 0.60 -9.79 13.30
N VAL A 115 1.06 -8.83 12.49
CA VAL A 115 0.29 -7.61 12.19
C VAL A 115 -1.00 -7.94 11.46
N LEU A 116 -0.93 -8.77 10.41
CA LEU A 116 -2.11 -9.20 9.66
C LEU A 116 -3.10 -9.99 10.54
N SER A 117 -2.61 -10.75 11.53
CA SER A 117 -3.46 -11.45 12.48
C SER A 117 -4.33 -10.48 13.29
N GLU A 118 -3.72 -9.47 13.92
CA GLU A 118 -4.47 -8.47 14.70
C GLU A 118 -5.42 -7.64 13.81
N VAL A 119 -5.01 -7.35 12.58
CA VAL A 119 -5.86 -6.66 11.60
C VAL A 119 -7.09 -7.49 11.24
N CYS A 120 -6.93 -8.80 11.00
CA CYS A 120 -8.06 -9.70 10.74
C CYS A 120 -9.04 -9.79 11.92
N ASP A 121 -8.53 -9.69 13.17
CA ASP A 121 -9.38 -9.71 14.37
C ASP A 121 -10.16 -8.39 14.57
N LEU A 122 -9.62 -7.28 14.05
CA LEU A 122 -10.24 -5.96 14.17
C LEU A 122 -11.25 -5.65 13.06
N PHE A 123 -10.98 -6.14 11.84
CA PHE A 123 -11.77 -5.82 10.66
C PHE A 123 -12.48 -7.06 10.13
N PRO A 124 -13.82 -7.08 10.10
CA PRO A 124 -14.61 -8.22 9.61
C PRO A 124 -14.64 -8.30 8.07
N SER A 125 -14.02 -7.36 7.37
CA SER A 125 -13.96 -7.33 5.90
C SER A 125 -13.45 -8.65 5.33
N GLU A 126 -14.08 -9.15 4.29
CA GLU A 126 -13.60 -10.26 3.49
C GLU A 126 -12.21 -9.95 2.89
N TYR A 127 -11.98 -8.68 2.56
CA TYR A 127 -10.76 -8.21 1.93
C TYR A 127 -9.81 -7.52 2.92
N ILE A 128 -8.52 -7.81 2.77
CA ILE A 128 -7.42 -7.10 3.43
C ILE A 128 -6.48 -6.61 2.34
N HIS A 129 -6.24 -5.30 2.31
CA HIS A 129 -5.32 -4.70 1.36
C HIS A 129 -3.91 -4.68 1.94
N ILE A 130 -2.92 -5.13 1.17
CA ILE A 130 -1.52 -5.19 1.61
C ILE A 130 -0.61 -4.15 0.96
N GLY A 131 -1.17 -3.21 0.20
CA GLY A 131 -0.38 -2.25 -0.57
C GLY A 131 0.37 -2.93 -1.72
N GLY A 132 1.67 -2.94 -1.66
CA GLY A 132 2.56 -3.56 -2.63
C GLY A 132 3.15 -2.58 -3.64
N ASP A 133 2.71 -1.32 -3.59
CA ASP A 133 3.16 -0.24 -4.45
C ASP A 133 4.53 0.30 -4.05
N GLU A 134 5.17 0.91 -5.04
CA GLU A 134 6.37 1.74 -4.88
C GLU A 134 7.45 1.14 -3.97
N CYS A 135 7.67 -0.16 -4.04
CA CYS A 135 8.69 -0.85 -3.27
C CYS A 135 10.05 -0.83 -3.98
N PRO A 136 11.02 0.03 -3.59
CA PRO A 136 12.34 0.06 -4.22
C PRO A 136 13.13 -1.22 -3.92
N LYS A 137 13.82 -1.73 -4.94
CA LYS A 137 14.58 -2.99 -4.87
C LYS A 137 16.06 -2.78 -4.50
N VAL A 138 16.52 -1.54 -4.45
CA VAL A 138 17.96 -1.19 -4.30
C VAL A 138 18.59 -1.72 -3.03
N LYS A 139 17.84 -1.77 -1.92
CA LYS A 139 18.34 -2.30 -0.65
C LYS A 139 18.39 -3.83 -0.68
N TRP A 140 17.39 -4.47 -1.28
CA TRP A 140 17.36 -5.93 -1.42
C TRP A 140 18.48 -6.46 -2.29
N ALA A 141 18.81 -5.77 -3.40
CA ALA A 141 19.89 -6.14 -4.29
C ALA A 141 21.27 -6.19 -3.58
N LYS A 142 21.43 -5.44 -2.50
CA LYS A 142 22.68 -5.37 -1.71
C LYS A 142 22.60 -6.10 -0.37
N CYS A 143 21.44 -6.57 0.03
CA CYS A 143 21.21 -7.18 1.34
C CYS A 143 21.55 -8.67 1.32
N PRO A 144 22.52 -9.14 2.13
CA PRO A 144 22.87 -10.57 2.16
C PRO A 144 21.68 -11.48 2.52
N HIS A 145 20.81 -11.05 3.42
CA HIS A 145 19.61 -11.81 3.81
C HIS A 145 18.65 -11.99 2.63
N CYS A 146 18.36 -10.89 1.90
CA CYS A 146 17.46 -10.94 0.74
C CYS A 146 18.08 -11.76 -0.40
N GLN A 147 19.38 -11.59 -0.68
CA GLN A 147 20.07 -12.35 -1.71
C GLN A 147 20.18 -13.85 -1.36
N ASN A 148 20.35 -14.19 -0.09
CA ASN A 148 20.32 -15.58 0.36
C ASN A 148 18.90 -16.17 0.21
N LYS A 149 17.86 -15.41 0.51
CA LYS A 149 16.47 -15.85 0.33
C LYS A 149 16.14 -16.08 -1.15
N ILE A 150 16.60 -15.21 -2.04
CA ILE A 150 16.47 -15.40 -3.49
C ILE A 150 17.11 -16.72 -3.92
N LYS A 151 18.33 -17.03 -3.44
CA LYS A 151 19.01 -18.30 -3.71
C LYS A 151 18.27 -19.50 -3.12
N GLU A 152 17.84 -19.41 -1.88
CA GLU A 152 17.09 -20.46 -1.17
C GLU A 152 15.80 -20.84 -1.91
N LEU A 153 15.10 -19.85 -2.44
CA LEU A 153 13.85 -20.03 -3.18
C LEU A 153 14.07 -20.38 -4.66
N GLY A 154 15.33 -20.41 -5.14
CA GLY A 154 15.64 -20.63 -6.54
C GLY A 154 15.09 -19.56 -7.47
N ILE A 155 14.90 -18.34 -6.98
CA ILE A 155 14.35 -17.23 -7.73
C ILE A 155 15.35 -16.79 -8.81
N VAL A 156 14.83 -16.67 -10.04
CA VAL A 156 15.56 -16.16 -11.20
C VAL A 156 14.73 -15.02 -11.80
N GLY A 157 15.38 -13.94 -12.19
CA GLY A 157 14.73 -12.87 -12.95
C GLY A 157 14.48 -13.25 -14.40
N ASP A 158 13.72 -12.44 -15.10
CA ASP A 158 13.50 -12.52 -16.55
C ASP A 158 13.92 -11.22 -17.25
N GLU A 159 13.57 -11.08 -18.53
CA GLU A 159 13.91 -9.90 -19.34
C GLU A 159 13.22 -8.60 -18.83
N LYS A 160 12.14 -8.72 -18.07
CA LYS A 160 11.33 -7.58 -17.58
C LYS A 160 11.53 -7.31 -16.09
N HIS A 161 11.80 -8.34 -15.29
CA HIS A 161 11.79 -8.27 -13.85
C HIS A 161 13.04 -8.89 -13.25
N SER A 162 13.71 -8.15 -12.36
CA SER A 162 14.85 -8.67 -11.60
C SER A 162 14.42 -9.73 -10.58
N PRO A 163 15.34 -10.53 -10.03
CA PRO A 163 15.02 -11.47 -8.95
C PRO A 163 14.33 -10.82 -7.75
N GLU A 164 14.59 -9.54 -7.47
CA GLU A 164 13.98 -8.80 -6.38
C GLU A 164 12.48 -8.53 -6.60
N HIS A 165 12.01 -8.40 -7.83
CA HIS A 165 10.57 -8.35 -8.13
C HIS A 165 9.88 -9.67 -7.74
N TYR A 166 10.51 -10.79 -8.07
CA TYR A 166 10.04 -12.12 -7.67
C TYR A 166 10.15 -12.37 -6.17
N LEU A 167 11.11 -11.73 -5.50
CA LEU A 167 11.17 -11.72 -4.04
C LEU A 167 9.98 -10.97 -3.42
N GLN A 168 9.50 -9.90 -4.04
CA GLN A 168 8.25 -9.24 -3.63
C GLN A 168 7.06 -10.16 -3.86
N SER A 169 7.00 -10.88 -4.98
CA SER A 169 5.96 -11.89 -5.24
C SER A 169 5.92 -12.97 -4.16
N TYR A 170 7.08 -13.38 -3.63
CA TYR A 170 7.15 -14.30 -2.49
C TYR A 170 6.43 -13.73 -1.27
N VAL A 171 6.67 -12.45 -0.93
CA VAL A 171 6.01 -11.79 0.21
C VAL A 171 4.50 -11.76 0.01
N THR A 172 4.04 -11.34 -1.16
CA THR A 172 2.62 -11.29 -1.52
C THR A 172 1.97 -12.68 -1.41
N SER A 173 2.65 -13.72 -1.90
CA SER A 173 2.16 -15.10 -1.82
C SER A 173 2.08 -15.62 -0.39
N GLU A 174 3.05 -15.31 0.47
CA GLU A 174 3.01 -15.70 1.88
C GLU A 174 1.92 -14.96 2.65
N ALA A 175 1.72 -13.67 2.35
CA ALA A 175 0.63 -12.89 2.92
C ALA A 175 -0.74 -13.43 2.48
N GLU A 176 -0.89 -13.75 1.19
CA GLU A 176 -2.13 -14.32 0.65
C GLU A 176 -2.48 -15.66 1.31
N LYS A 177 -1.52 -16.59 1.40
CA LYS A 177 -1.73 -17.88 2.08
C LYS A 177 -2.19 -17.67 3.52
N PHE A 178 -1.51 -16.80 4.25
CA PHE A 178 -1.83 -16.49 5.64
C PHE A 178 -3.23 -15.89 5.80
N LEU A 179 -3.65 -15.01 4.89
CA LEU A 179 -4.99 -14.42 4.87
C LEU A 179 -6.04 -15.45 4.48
N ALA A 180 -5.77 -16.30 3.49
CA ALA A 180 -6.67 -17.37 3.05
C ALA A 180 -6.96 -18.39 4.17
N GLU A 181 -5.95 -18.76 4.97
CA GLU A 181 -6.12 -19.60 6.17
C GLU A 181 -7.09 -19.00 7.20
N ARG A 182 -7.32 -17.69 7.15
CA ARG A 182 -8.25 -16.91 7.97
C ARG A 182 -9.56 -16.57 7.27
N GLY A 183 -9.80 -17.15 6.09
CA GLY A 183 -10.98 -16.87 5.27
C GLY A 183 -11.03 -15.45 4.72
N ARG A 184 -9.85 -14.83 4.50
CA ARG A 184 -9.71 -13.47 3.94
C ARG A 184 -9.11 -13.53 2.54
N ARG A 185 -9.43 -12.53 1.73
CA ARG A 185 -8.90 -12.33 0.38
C ARG A 185 -7.93 -11.16 0.37
N LEU A 186 -6.82 -11.31 -0.34
CA LEU A 186 -5.82 -10.27 -0.47
C LEU A 186 -6.19 -9.30 -1.60
N ILE A 187 -6.07 -8.00 -1.34
CA ILE A 187 -5.98 -6.96 -2.38
C ILE A 187 -4.55 -6.38 -2.37
N GLY A 188 -4.03 -6.04 -3.53
CA GLY A 188 -2.81 -5.23 -3.66
C GLY A 188 -2.89 -4.29 -4.84
N TRP A 189 -2.08 -3.22 -4.81
CA TRP A 189 -1.91 -2.34 -5.95
C TRP A 189 -1.35 -3.09 -7.15
N ASP A 190 -1.47 -2.54 -8.36
CA ASP A 190 -1.17 -3.29 -9.59
C ASP A 190 0.33 -3.67 -9.74
N GLU A 191 1.21 -3.19 -8.87
CA GLU A 191 2.60 -3.67 -8.75
C GLU A 191 2.71 -5.15 -8.33
N ILE A 192 1.68 -5.73 -7.71
CA ILE A 192 1.67 -7.17 -7.40
C ILE A 192 1.66 -8.06 -8.66
N LEU A 193 1.41 -7.47 -9.82
CA LEU A 193 1.56 -8.13 -11.12
C LEU A 193 3.02 -8.26 -11.57
N GLU A 194 3.93 -7.47 -10.97
CA GLU A 194 5.35 -7.48 -11.31
C GLU A 194 6.02 -8.75 -10.75
N GLY A 195 6.46 -9.63 -11.64
CA GLY A 195 6.94 -10.96 -11.27
C GLY A 195 5.84 -12.00 -11.38
N LYS A 196 5.44 -12.60 -10.25
CA LYS A 196 4.40 -13.65 -10.21
C LYS A 196 3.29 -13.28 -9.24
N ILE A 197 2.10 -13.04 -9.77
CA ILE A 197 0.93 -12.75 -8.94
C ILE A 197 0.52 -13.98 -8.10
N ALA A 198 0.07 -13.74 -6.86
CA ALA A 198 -0.50 -14.76 -5.99
C ALA A 198 -1.87 -15.25 -6.52
N PRO A 199 -2.19 -16.55 -6.43
CA PRO A 199 -3.28 -17.17 -7.22
C PRO A 199 -4.67 -16.55 -7.06
N ASN A 200 -5.01 -16.07 -5.85
CA ASN A 200 -6.35 -15.53 -5.54
C ASN A 200 -6.31 -14.04 -5.19
N ALA A 201 -5.22 -13.36 -5.50
CA ALA A 201 -5.08 -11.94 -5.24
C ALA A 201 -6.04 -11.12 -6.11
N THR A 202 -6.66 -10.11 -5.51
CA THR A 202 -7.42 -9.07 -6.20
C THR A 202 -6.49 -7.90 -6.51
N VAL A 203 -6.54 -7.38 -7.72
CA VAL A 203 -5.66 -6.28 -8.17
C VAL A 203 -6.40 -4.96 -8.11
N MET A 204 -5.81 -3.96 -7.45
CA MET A 204 -6.28 -2.58 -7.50
C MET A 204 -5.42 -1.79 -8.48
N SER A 205 -6.02 -1.42 -9.63
CA SER A 205 -5.29 -0.82 -10.76
C SER A 205 -5.31 0.70 -10.66
N TRP A 206 -4.18 1.31 -10.24
CA TRP A 206 -4.07 2.75 -10.01
C TRP A 206 -3.20 3.49 -11.04
N ARG A 207 -2.19 2.84 -11.62
CA ARG A 207 -1.28 3.41 -12.63
C ARG A 207 -1.94 3.55 -14.03
N GLY A 208 -3.25 3.46 -14.09
CA GLY A 208 -4.09 3.46 -15.28
C GLY A 208 -4.94 2.19 -15.36
N THR A 209 -5.49 1.88 -16.54
CA THR A 209 -6.34 0.69 -16.74
C THR A 209 -5.55 -0.56 -17.13
N LYS A 210 -4.32 -0.41 -17.62
CA LYS A 210 -3.52 -1.52 -18.17
C LYS A 210 -3.22 -2.63 -17.17
N GLY A 211 -3.00 -2.27 -15.90
CA GLY A 211 -2.83 -3.26 -14.83
C GLY A 211 -4.08 -4.11 -14.65
N GLY A 212 -5.23 -3.47 -14.60
CA GLY A 212 -6.52 -4.16 -14.53
C GLY A 212 -6.77 -5.05 -15.74
N GLU A 213 -6.54 -4.54 -16.96
CA GLU A 213 -6.66 -5.33 -18.18
C GLU A 213 -5.75 -6.58 -18.19
N ALA A 214 -4.54 -6.45 -17.68
CA ALA A 214 -3.62 -7.58 -17.56
C ALA A 214 -4.10 -8.59 -16.51
N ALA A 215 -4.64 -8.12 -15.38
CA ALA A 215 -5.11 -8.96 -14.30
C ALA A 215 -6.36 -9.78 -14.70
N VAL A 216 -7.36 -9.16 -15.34
CA VAL A 216 -8.57 -9.90 -15.78
C VAL A 216 -8.25 -10.99 -16.81
N LYS A 217 -7.27 -10.76 -17.70
CA LYS A 217 -6.78 -11.78 -18.65
C LYS A 217 -6.14 -12.98 -17.96
N LEU A 218 -5.65 -12.80 -16.75
CA LEU A 218 -5.11 -13.86 -15.89
C LEU A 218 -6.18 -14.49 -14.98
N GLY A 219 -7.45 -14.03 -15.07
CA GLY A 219 -8.57 -14.52 -14.27
C GLY A 219 -8.61 -13.96 -12.84
N HIS A 220 -7.98 -12.81 -12.60
CA HIS A 220 -8.01 -12.14 -11.29
C HIS A 220 -9.09 -11.09 -11.23
N ASP A 221 -9.73 -10.98 -10.06
CA ASP A 221 -10.66 -9.89 -9.76
C ASP A 221 -9.90 -8.55 -9.68
N VAL A 222 -10.55 -7.49 -10.13
CA VAL A 222 -9.96 -6.16 -10.27
C VAL A 222 -10.89 -5.09 -9.69
N ILE A 223 -10.28 -4.13 -8.99
CA ILE A 223 -10.90 -2.86 -8.65
C ILE A 223 -10.17 -1.78 -9.45
N MET A 224 -10.90 -1.03 -10.27
CA MET A 224 -10.34 0.06 -11.07
C MET A 224 -10.29 1.35 -10.27
N THR A 225 -9.10 1.94 -10.19
CA THR A 225 -8.86 3.23 -9.52
C THR A 225 -7.80 4.08 -10.23
N PRO A 226 -7.88 4.23 -11.58
CA PRO A 226 -6.84 4.89 -12.34
C PRO A 226 -6.68 6.34 -11.93
N ASN A 227 -5.43 6.73 -11.59
CA ASN A 227 -5.12 8.04 -11.04
C ASN A 227 -5.52 9.21 -11.96
N GLN A 228 -5.56 8.99 -13.28
CA GLN A 228 -5.99 10.00 -14.24
C GLN A 228 -7.48 10.38 -14.12
N TYR A 229 -8.30 9.54 -13.46
CA TYR A 229 -9.75 9.71 -13.37
C TYR A 229 -10.28 9.72 -11.94
N LEU A 230 -9.65 8.95 -11.04
CA LEU A 230 -10.23 8.63 -9.73
C LEU A 230 -9.38 9.06 -8.53
N TYR A 231 -8.31 9.85 -8.75
CA TYR A 231 -7.57 10.50 -7.69
C TYR A 231 -8.17 11.88 -7.44
N ILE A 232 -9.09 11.95 -6.49
CA ILE A 232 -9.88 13.15 -6.17
C ILE A 232 -9.14 14.13 -5.26
N ASP A 233 -7.93 13.78 -4.84
CA ASP A 233 -6.92 14.64 -4.20
C ASP A 233 -6.13 15.49 -5.21
N TYR A 234 -6.34 15.29 -6.52
CA TYR A 234 -5.76 16.12 -7.58
C TYR A 234 -6.51 17.45 -7.74
N TYR A 235 -5.88 18.43 -8.38
CA TYR A 235 -6.53 19.70 -8.71
C TYR A 235 -7.81 19.48 -9.54
N GLN A 236 -8.86 20.20 -9.18
CA GLN A 236 -10.16 20.11 -9.86
C GLN A 236 -10.39 21.22 -10.87
N SER A 237 -9.62 22.35 -10.77
CA SER A 237 -9.61 23.45 -11.71
C SER A 237 -8.26 23.60 -12.40
N LYS A 238 -8.28 24.27 -13.56
CA LYS A 238 -7.05 24.72 -14.23
C LYS A 238 -6.43 25.94 -13.55
N ASP A 239 -7.22 26.68 -12.79
CA ASP A 239 -6.79 27.83 -12.00
C ASP A 239 -6.26 27.39 -10.63
N GLN A 240 -5.15 26.66 -10.67
CA GLN A 240 -4.51 26.09 -9.48
C GLN A 240 -4.04 27.14 -8.47
N ALA A 241 -3.89 28.39 -8.89
CA ALA A 241 -3.48 29.48 -7.98
C ALA A 241 -4.56 29.84 -6.96
N ASN A 242 -5.82 29.57 -7.28
CA ASN A 242 -6.98 29.85 -6.45
C ASN A 242 -7.58 28.59 -5.80
N GLU A 243 -6.92 27.45 -5.95
CA GLU A 243 -7.32 26.19 -5.26
C GLU A 243 -6.45 25.92 -4.03
N PRO A 244 -6.96 25.14 -3.07
CA PRO A 244 -6.12 24.55 -2.03
C PRO A 244 -4.94 23.80 -2.64
N LEU A 245 -3.82 23.77 -1.90
CA LEU A 245 -2.65 23.03 -2.35
C LEU A 245 -2.98 21.55 -2.53
N ALA A 246 -2.60 21.00 -3.69
CA ALA A 246 -2.72 19.57 -3.99
C ALA A 246 -1.38 19.01 -4.48
N ILE A 247 -1.23 17.70 -4.51
CA ILE A 247 0.01 17.04 -4.95
C ILE A 247 0.31 17.32 -6.44
N GLY A 248 -0.70 17.58 -7.24
CA GLY A 248 -0.62 17.82 -8.68
C GLY A 248 -1.80 17.22 -9.42
N GLY A 249 -1.57 16.90 -10.70
CA GLY A 249 -2.60 16.30 -11.52
C GLY A 249 -3.75 17.26 -11.87
N TYR A 250 -4.76 16.75 -12.57
CA TYR A 250 -5.99 17.50 -12.89
C TYR A 250 -7.13 16.51 -13.14
N VAL A 251 -8.06 16.43 -12.19
CA VAL A 251 -9.22 15.54 -12.24
C VAL A 251 -10.49 16.33 -11.90
N PRO A 252 -11.05 17.09 -12.87
CA PRO A 252 -12.34 17.75 -12.67
C PRO A 252 -13.49 16.72 -12.58
N VAL A 253 -14.60 17.14 -12.01
CA VAL A 253 -15.79 16.28 -11.80
C VAL A 253 -16.23 15.58 -13.08
N GLU A 254 -16.24 16.30 -14.21
CA GLU A 254 -16.63 15.75 -15.51
C GLU A 254 -15.72 14.61 -15.95
N LYS A 255 -14.42 14.72 -15.67
CA LYS A 255 -13.44 13.68 -16.01
C LYS A 255 -13.63 12.45 -15.13
N CYS A 256 -13.83 12.65 -13.83
CA CYS A 256 -14.14 11.57 -12.90
C CYS A 256 -15.43 10.84 -13.34
N TYR A 257 -16.48 11.59 -13.64
CA TYR A 257 -17.78 11.06 -14.08
C TYR A 257 -17.72 10.34 -15.44
N SER A 258 -16.78 10.71 -16.31
CA SER A 258 -16.60 10.09 -17.63
C SER A 258 -15.85 8.75 -17.60
N PHE A 259 -15.36 8.33 -16.43
CA PHE A 259 -14.62 7.09 -16.34
C PHE A 259 -15.50 5.88 -16.60
N GLU A 260 -15.07 5.03 -17.54
CA GLU A 260 -15.69 3.75 -17.85
C GLU A 260 -14.70 2.63 -17.46
N PRO A 261 -15.06 1.74 -16.53
CA PRO A 261 -14.16 0.70 -16.05
C PRO A 261 -13.90 -0.44 -17.06
N PHE A 262 -14.79 -0.58 -18.03
CA PHE A 262 -14.67 -1.59 -19.08
C PHE A 262 -13.98 -1.00 -20.30
N THR A 263 -12.91 -1.63 -20.75
CA THR A 263 -12.27 -1.22 -22.01
C THR A 263 -12.89 -1.96 -23.20
N GLU A 264 -12.82 -1.36 -24.41
CA GLU A 264 -13.44 -1.89 -25.61
C GLU A 264 -12.98 -3.32 -25.98
N ASN A 265 -11.80 -3.71 -25.52
CA ASN A 265 -11.18 -5.01 -25.87
C ASN A 265 -11.47 -6.12 -24.85
N MET A 266 -12.23 -5.84 -23.78
CA MET A 266 -12.58 -6.84 -22.77
C MET A 266 -13.73 -7.74 -23.24
N THR A 267 -13.54 -9.05 -23.09
CA THR A 267 -14.62 -10.03 -23.23
C THR A 267 -15.61 -9.91 -22.05
N ASP A 268 -16.80 -10.50 -22.20
CA ASP A 268 -17.79 -10.49 -21.11
C ASP A 268 -17.29 -11.25 -19.86
N GLU A 269 -16.49 -12.29 -20.05
CA GLU A 269 -15.83 -13.00 -18.97
C GLU A 269 -14.82 -12.10 -18.22
N GLU A 270 -13.97 -11.40 -18.96
CA GLU A 270 -13.01 -10.44 -18.39
C GLU A 270 -13.72 -9.30 -17.66
N LYS A 271 -14.82 -8.77 -18.21
CA LYS A 271 -15.65 -7.73 -17.53
C LYS A 271 -16.24 -8.22 -16.21
N ALA A 272 -16.59 -9.51 -16.09
CA ALA A 272 -17.12 -10.08 -14.87
C ALA A 272 -16.10 -10.07 -13.72
N HIS A 273 -14.80 -9.99 -14.02
CA HIS A 273 -13.74 -9.83 -13.04
C HIS A 273 -13.54 -8.38 -12.59
N ILE A 274 -14.13 -7.37 -13.23
CA ILE A 274 -14.13 -6.00 -12.72
C ILE A 274 -15.21 -5.91 -11.64
N ILE A 275 -14.80 -6.08 -10.38
CA ILE A 275 -15.74 -6.15 -9.25
C ILE A 275 -16.13 -4.77 -8.70
N GLY A 276 -15.46 -3.71 -9.14
CA GLY A 276 -15.80 -2.35 -8.72
C GLY A 276 -14.81 -1.28 -9.17
N VAL A 277 -15.12 -0.08 -8.73
CA VAL A 277 -14.27 1.11 -8.88
C VAL A 277 -14.05 1.76 -7.52
N GLN A 278 -12.93 2.45 -7.36
CA GLN A 278 -12.59 3.20 -6.16
C GLN A 278 -12.06 4.58 -6.55
N ALA A 279 -12.44 5.60 -5.81
CA ALA A 279 -11.80 6.90 -5.86
C ALA A 279 -10.85 7.06 -4.66
N ASN A 280 -9.67 7.64 -4.89
CA ASN A 280 -8.67 7.87 -3.87
C ASN A 280 -8.67 9.34 -3.45
N LEU A 281 -8.58 9.55 -2.14
CA LEU A 281 -8.40 10.84 -1.51
C LEU A 281 -7.20 10.74 -0.57
N TRP A 282 -6.00 10.89 -1.13
CA TRP A 282 -4.76 10.89 -0.37
C TRP A 282 -4.62 12.18 0.44
N THR A 283 -4.05 12.08 1.62
CA THR A 283 -4.12 13.14 2.63
C THR A 283 -2.82 13.91 2.82
N GLU A 284 -1.95 13.96 1.80
CA GLU A 284 -0.69 14.71 1.87
C GLU A 284 -0.91 16.20 2.09
N TYR A 285 -2.01 16.73 1.54
CA TYR A 285 -2.35 18.16 1.56
C TYR A 285 -3.75 18.45 2.15
N ILE A 286 -4.38 17.48 2.76
CA ILE A 286 -5.72 17.62 3.35
C ILE A 286 -5.64 17.57 4.86
#